data_92d5cca32f26258c650d28aa6297edc3
#
_entry.id   92d5cca32f26258c650d28aa6297edc3
#
_cell.length_a   1.000
_cell.length_b   1.000
_cell.length_c   1.000
_cell.angle_alpha   90.00
_cell.angle_beta   90.00
_cell.angle_gamma   90.00
#
_symmetry.space_group_name_H-M   'P 1'
#
loop_
_entity.id
_entity.type
_entity.pdbx_description
1 polymer ?
#
loop_
_entity_poly.entity_id
_entity_poly.type
_entity_poly.pdbx_seq_one_letter_code
_entity_poly.pdbx_strand_id
1 'polypeptide(L)'
;MTRFFLSILFISSLVFSCKNSKEIVVSAPQVPSTPSVVTSTYWQQHVNYKMEIDMDVNTYQYKGKQKLVYTNNSPDVLNKVFYHLYFNAFQPGSEMDVRSRTIADPDGRVKDRISKLNPDEIGFIKVNSLEQNGVVLKHKTVGTVLEVELEKPIQPGESVTFNMVFDGQVPVQIRRAGRNNKEDVALSMAQWYPKLAEYDFEGWHADPYIGREFHGVWGDFDVKLTIDKNYIVGGTGYLQNSNEIGHGYETGIVNRPNSDKLTWHFVAPNVHDFTWAADPEYNHDTKQVPNGPLLHFLYKSTMPQEKLENWKNLQPKAVELMEFFSGNVGQYPYKQYSVIQGGDGGMEYGMCTLILGEGSFDGLFGVTAHEMGHSWFQFILASNEARHSWMDEGFTEYIGTLAESHIFNKDFEDLSKRVYGVYTYLAKSGKEQPQSTHSDRYNFNRSYSISAYYKGYVFLKQLAYIIGKENQEKTIKQYFKDFSFKHPRPIDFIRTAEKISGLELDWYLMDWTQTTNTIDYGVKNVEGKLVTLERIGLMPMPIDVSVTYTDDTTEDFYIPLQMMRGEKPTSASLIKDWAWAYPTYTFDVSKDVKSVEIDPKGLMADIDRENNKK
;
A
#
# COMPACT_ATOMS: atom_id res chain seq x y z
N MET A 1 61.30 45.46 -36.67
CA MET A 1 62.68 45.17 -37.17
C MET A 1 62.70 43.66 -37.41
N THR A 2 62.51 43.23 -38.64
CA THR A 2 63.54 42.80 -39.64
C THR A 2 64.12 41.41 -39.24
N ARG A 3 64.08 40.37 -39.96
CA ARG A 3 64.14 39.90 -41.38
C ARG A 3 64.33 38.39 -41.29
N PHE A 4 63.58 37.53 -42.07
CA PHE A 4 63.95 36.97 -43.37
C PHE A 4 65.19 36.09 -43.45
N PHE A 5 65.01 34.80 -43.91
CA PHE A 5 65.56 34.11 -45.10
C PHE A 5 65.39 32.59 -44.89
N LEU A 6 64.68 31.81 -45.62
CA LEU A 6 64.68 31.29 -47.03
C LEU A 6 65.97 30.60 -47.46
N SER A 7 65.90 29.33 -47.84
CA SER A 7 66.52 28.63 -48.99
C SER A 7 66.56 27.12 -48.75
N ILE A 8 65.85 26.30 -49.48
CA ILE A 8 65.95 25.73 -50.83
C ILE A 8 66.98 24.59 -50.98
N LEU A 9 66.41 23.39 -51.36
CA LEU A 9 66.80 22.35 -52.31
C LEU A 9 68.11 21.55 -52.15
N PHE A 10 68.03 20.23 -52.19
CA PHE A 10 68.48 19.45 -53.34
C PHE A 10 68.03 17.97 -53.24
N ILE A 11 67.67 17.44 -54.39
CA ILE A 11 67.18 16.11 -54.76
C ILE A 11 68.34 15.12 -54.84
N SER A 12 68.12 13.86 -54.42
CA SER A 12 68.68 12.74 -55.23
C SER A 12 67.88 11.46 -54.98
N SER A 13 67.35 10.96 -56.05
CA SER A 13 66.69 9.70 -56.26
C SER A 13 67.66 8.52 -56.19
N LEU A 14 67.28 7.46 -55.50
CA LEU A 14 67.78 6.11 -55.83
C LEU A 14 66.66 5.10 -55.64
N VAL A 15 66.32 4.48 -56.73
CA VAL A 15 65.37 3.36 -56.90
C VAL A 15 66.02 2.09 -56.42
N PHE A 16 65.36 1.31 -55.58
CA PHE A 16 65.52 -0.17 -55.58
C PHE A 16 64.24 -0.88 -55.20
N SER A 17 63.98 -1.81 -55.97
CA SER A 17 62.93 -2.80 -56.22
C SER A 17 62.42 -3.61 -55.02
N CYS A 18 61.10 -3.82 -55.04
CA CYS A 18 60.25 -4.96 -54.66
C CYS A 18 60.63 -5.92 -53.52
N LYS A 19 59.75 -5.97 -52.49
CA LYS A 19 59.13 -7.24 -52.10
C LYS A 19 57.78 -6.99 -51.42
N ASN A 20 56.74 -7.65 -51.91
CA ASN A 20 55.39 -7.70 -51.34
C ASN A 20 55.43 -8.20 -49.91
N SER A 21 55.05 -7.36 -48.94
CA SER A 21 54.52 -7.80 -47.65
C SER A 21 53.11 -7.25 -47.51
N LYS A 22 52.13 -8.14 -47.44
CA LYS A 22 50.74 -7.78 -47.12
C LYS A 22 50.72 -7.26 -45.71
N GLU A 23 50.52 -5.95 -45.50
CA GLU A 23 50.09 -5.40 -44.23
C GLU A 23 48.67 -5.87 -43.91
N ILE A 24 48.55 -6.67 -42.87
CA ILE A 24 47.27 -6.95 -42.25
C ILE A 24 46.87 -5.71 -41.48
N VAL A 25 45.96 -4.90 -42.06
CA VAL A 25 45.29 -3.82 -41.34
C VAL A 25 44.32 -4.47 -40.37
N VAL A 26 44.72 -4.59 -39.10
CA VAL A 26 43.79 -4.92 -38.03
C VAL A 26 42.95 -3.67 -37.79
N SER A 27 41.72 -3.65 -38.32
CA SER A 27 40.73 -2.65 -37.98
C SER A 27 40.41 -2.76 -36.49
N ALA A 28 40.62 -1.71 -35.70
CA ALA A 28 40.15 -1.63 -34.33
C ALA A 28 38.63 -1.87 -34.30
N PRO A 29 38.10 -2.63 -33.32
CA PRO A 29 36.67 -2.83 -33.20
C PRO A 29 35.99 -1.47 -33.01
N GLN A 30 35.08 -1.14 -33.94
CA GLN A 30 34.21 0.02 -33.75
C GLN A 30 33.30 -0.24 -32.57
N VAL A 31 33.53 0.49 -31.50
CA VAL A 31 32.58 0.62 -30.38
C VAL A 31 31.35 1.32 -30.94
N PRO A 32 30.14 0.74 -30.87
CA PRO A 32 28.93 1.44 -31.30
C PRO A 32 28.72 2.66 -30.40
N SER A 33 28.89 3.84 -30.93
CA SER A 33 28.66 5.13 -30.28
C SER A 33 27.20 5.55 -30.48
N THR A 34 26.25 4.80 -29.96
CA THR A 34 24.91 5.34 -29.69
C THR A 34 24.60 4.99 -28.26
N PRO A 35 24.40 5.98 -27.37
CA PRO A 35 23.78 5.67 -26.10
C PRO A 35 22.39 5.12 -26.43
N SER A 36 22.16 3.85 -26.17
CA SER A 36 20.81 3.34 -26.11
C SER A 36 20.09 4.18 -25.07
N VAL A 37 19.13 4.98 -25.52
CA VAL A 37 18.16 5.58 -24.61
C VAL A 37 17.54 4.38 -23.88
N VAL A 38 17.85 4.22 -22.62
CA VAL A 38 17.16 3.24 -21.77
C VAL A 38 15.74 3.76 -21.64
N THR A 39 14.88 3.31 -22.55
CA THR A 39 13.44 3.50 -22.39
C THR A 39 13.05 2.83 -21.09
N SER A 40 12.30 3.53 -20.26
CA SER A 40 11.75 2.97 -19.04
C SER A 40 11.12 1.61 -19.37
N THR A 41 11.59 0.55 -18.72
CA THR A 41 11.04 -0.81 -18.90
C THR A 41 9.78 -1.03 -18.07
N TYR A 42 9.35 -0.02 -17.28
CA TYR A 42 8.13 -0.11 -16.50
C TYR A 42 6.90 -0.05 -17.40
N TRP A 43 6.00 -0.98 -17.18
CA TRP A 43 4.68 -1.04 -17.78
C TRP A 43 3.65 -1.47 -16.73
N GLN A 44 2.43 -1.12 -16.94
CA GLN A 44 1.26 -1.61 -16.20
C GLN A 44 0.06 -1.64 -17.15
N GLN A 45 -0.89 -2.48 -16.85
CA GLN A 45 -2.11 -2.60 -17.62
C GLN A 45 -3.00 -1.36 -17.45
N HIS A 46 -3.97 -1.20 -18.34
CA HIS A 46 -4.96 -0.14 -18.24
C HIS A 46 -6.35 -0.65 -18.58
N VAL A 47 -7.33 -0.19 -17.80
CA VAL A 47 -8.76 -0.50 -18.01
C VAL A 47 -9.58 0.77 -18.16
N ASN A 48 -10.67 0.66 -18.92
CA ASN A 48 -11.72 1.67 -18.96
C ASN A 48 -13.06 0.95 -18.80
N TYR A 49 -13.68 1.12 -17.63
CA TYR A 49 -14.96 0.52 -17.28
C TYR A 49 -16.10 1.48 -17.57
N LYS A 50 -17.13 0.98 -18.26
CA LYS A 50 -18.44 1.61 -18.31
C LYS A 50 -19.49 0.61 -17.82
N MET A 51 -20.16 0.96 -16.72
CA MET A 51 -21.11 0.07 -16.06
C MET A 51 -22.48 0.72 -15.90
N GLU A 52 -23.53 -0.07 -16.14
CA GLU A 52 -24.92 0.29 -15.88
C GLU A 52 -25.51 -0.75 -14.92
N ILE A 53 -25.95 -0.32 -13.75
CA ILE A 53 -26.42 -1.17 -12.66
C ILE A 53 -27.87 -0.81 -12.32
N ASP A 54 -28.71 -1.82 -12.19
CA ASP A 54 -30.06 -1.67 -11.69
C ASP A 54 -30.22 -2.48 -10.41
N MET A 55 -30.31 -1.79 -9.26
CA MET A 55 -30.43 -2.36 -7.93
C MET A 55 -31.89 -2.46 -7.51
N ASP A 56 -32.28 -3.64 -7.05
CA ASP A 56 -33.54 -3.86 -6.33
C ASP A 56 -33.24 -3.97 -4.81
N VAL A 57 -33.62 -2.94 -4.08
CA VAL A 57 -33.42 -2.86 -2.63
C VAL A 57 -34.35 -3.73 -1.81
N ASN A 58 -35.40 -4.32 -2.42
CA ASN A 58 -36.31 -5.24 -1.74
C ASN A 58 -35.78 -6.68 -1.74
N THR A 59 -35.14 -7.08 -2.85
CA THR A 59 -34.58 -8.43 -3.02
C THR A 59 -33.07 -8.45 -2.78
N TYR A 60 -32.43 -7.27 -2.70
CA TYR A 60 -30.97 -7.11 -2.63
C TYR A 60 -30.24 -7.75 -3.80
N GLN A 61 -30.91 -7.83 -4.95
CA GLN A 61 -30.33 -8.30 -6.21
C GLN A 61 -30.14 -7.14 -7.17
N TYR A 62 -29.18 -7.28 -8.06
CA TYR A 62 -28.90 -6.26 -9.08
C TYR A 62 -28.52 -6.91 -10.40
N LYS A 63 -28.79 -6.18 -11.47
CA LYS A 63 -28.38 -6.54 -12.83
C LYS A 63 -27.35 -5.54 -13.30
N GLY A 64 -26.28 -6.05 -13.89
CA GLY A 64 -25.18 -5.24 -14.39
C GLY A 64 -24.91 -5.48 -15.87
N LYS A 65 -24.63 -4.38 -16.57
CA LYS A 65 -24.00 -4.38 -17.88
C LYS A 65 -22.65 -3.72 -17.74
N GLN A 66 -21.60 -4.38 -18.21
CA GLN A 66 -20.24 -3.89 -18.16
C GLN A 66 -19.65 -3.88 -19.56
N LYS A 67 -19.17 -2.73 -19.99
CA LYS A 67 -18.26 -2.60 -21.13
C LYS A 67 -16.89 -2.24 -20.55
N LEU A 68 -15.91 -3.10 -20.81
CA LEU A 68 -14.53 -2.94 -20.39
C LEU A 68 -13.66 -2.83 -21.62
N VAL A 69 -12.88 -1.75 -21.73
CA VAL A 69 -11.76 -1.68 -22.68
C VAL A 69 -10.49 -1.98 -21.89
N TYR A 70 -9.79 -3.04 -22.27
CA TYR A 70 -8.54 -3.47 -21.67
C TYR A 70 -7.39 -3.25 -22.64
N THR A 71 -6.32 -2.62 -22.18
CA THR A 71 -5.10 -2.39 -22.97
C THR A 71 -3.95 -3.22 -22.39
N ASN A 72 -3.41 -4.13 -23.22
CA ASN A 72 -2.25 -4.94 -22.86
C ASN A 72 -0.97 -4.14 -23.08
N ASN A 73 -0.46 -3.50 -22.06
CA ASN A 73 0.80 -2.75 -22.11
C ASN A 73 2.04 -3.63 -21.81
N SER A 74 1.83 -4.93 -21.55
CA SER A 74 2.93 -5.88 -21.33
C SER A 74 3.63 -6.25 -22.63
N PRO A 75 4.85 -6.79 -22.56
CA PRO A 75 5.54 -7.37 -23.73
C PRO A 75 4.95 -8.74 -24.13
N ASP A 76 4.01 -9.27 -23.37
CA ASP A 76 3.51 -10.64 -23.52
C ASP A 76 2.23 -10.70 -24.35
N VAL A 77 2.04 -11.81 -25.07
CA VAL A 77 0.79 -12.15 -25.75
C VAL A 77 -0.14 -12.84 -24.75
N LEU A 78 -1.31 -12.28 -24.51
CA LEU A 78 -2.28 -12.82 -23.56
C LEU A 78 -3.30 -13.70 -24.27
N ASN A 79 -3.36 -14.98 -23.90
CA ASN A 79 -4.28 -15.99 -24.48
C ASN A 79 -5.54 -16.19 -23.62
N LYS A 80 -5.56 -15.68 -22.41
CA LYS A 80 -6.66 -15.77 -21.44
C LYS A 80 -6.67 -14.53 -20.57
N VAL A 81 -7.83 -14.28 -19.93
CA VAL A 81 -7.98 -13.28 -18.88
C VAL A 81 -8.74 -13.88 -17.71
N PHE A 82 -8.63 -13.25 -16.55
CA PHE A 82 -9.33 -13.65 -15.35
C PHE A 82 -10.12 -12.48 -14.79
N TYR A 83 -11.26 -12.80 -14.16
CA TYR A 83 -12.02 -11.81 -13.39
C TYR A 83 -12.25 -12.35 -11.98
N HIS A 84 -12.19 -11.45 -11.01
CA HIS A 84 -12.62 -11.73 -9.65
C HIS A 84 -14.14 -11.57 -9.53
N LEU A 85 -14.77 -12.53 -8.89
CA LEU A 85 -16.19 -12.56 -8.52
C LEU A 85 -16.28 -12.63 -6.99
N TYR A 86 -15.89 -11.56 -6.31
CA TYR A 86 -15.62 -11.57 -4.88
C TYR A 86 -16.81 -12.00 -4.01
N PHE A 87 -18.06 -11.66 -4.39
CA PHE A 87 -19.24 -12.05 -3.63
C PHE A 87 -19.45 -13.56 -3.55
N ASN A 88 -18.86 -14.33 -4.46
CA ASN A 88 -18.93 -15.80 -4.41
C ASN A 88 -18.20 -16.39 -3.19
N ALA A 89 -17.38 -15.60 -2.49
CA ALA A 89 -16.76 -16.00 -1.23
C ALA A 89 -17.79 -16.16 -0.09
N PHE A 90 -18.95 -15.47 -0.19
CA PHE A 90 -19.99 -15.50 0.83
C PHE A 90 -21.04 -16.58 0.54
N GLN A 91 -20.56 -17.81 0.28
CA GLN A 91 -21.38 -19.00 0.04
C GLN A 91 -20.91 -20.15 0.93
N PRO A 92 -21.84 -20.95 1.50
CA PRO A 92 -21.46 -22.16 2.23
C PRO A 92 -20.57 -23.09 1.40
N GLY A 93 -19.43 -23.49 1.97
CA GLY A 93 -18.45 -24.34 1.29
C GLY A 93 -17.42 -23.58 0.44
N SER A 94 -17.47 -22.24 0.37
CA SER A 94 -16.44 -21.43 -0.27
C SER A 94 -15.08 -21.57 0.44
N GLU A 95 -13.99 -21.20 -0.24
CA GLU A 95 -12.66 -21.22 0.39
C GLU A 95 -12.59 -20.30 1.62
N MET A 96 -13.26 -19.13 1.58
CA MET A 96 -13.37 -18.24 2.73
C MET A 96 -14.11 -18.92 3.90
N ASP A 97 -15.23 -19.59 3.65
CA ASP A 97 -15.97 -20.33 4.68
C ASP A 97 -15.11 -21.43 5.30
N VAL A 98 -14.49 -22.27 4.47
CA VAL A 98 -13.64 -23.37 4.96
C VAL A 98 -12.45 -22.83 5.75
N ARG A 99 -11.74 -21.83 5.22
CA ARG A 99 -10.59 -21.23 5.88
C ARG A 99 -10.95 -20.59 7.21
N SER A 100 -12.08 -19.87 7.28
CA SER A 100 -12.55 -19.20 8.51
C SER A 100 -12.88 -20.18 9.64
N ARG A 101 -13.26 -21.41 9.32
CA ARG A 101 -13.56 -22.47 10.29
C ARG A 101 -12.35 -23.33 10.66
N THR A 102 -11.30 -23.35 9.84
CA THR A 102 -10.15 -24.25 10.01
C THR A 102 -8.89 -23.57 10.51
N ILE A 103 -8.77 -22.24 10.42
CA ILE A 103 -7.65 -21.51 10.98
C ILE A 103 -7.65 -21.58 12.50
N ALA A 104 -6.47 -21.64 13.12
CA ALA A 104 -6.33 -21.85 14.57
C ALA A 104 -6.95 -20.75 15.46
N ASP A 105 -7.00 -19.51 14.94
CA ASP A 105 -7.56 -18.33 15.62
C ASP A 105 -8.58 -17.61 14.69
N PRO A 106 -9.81 -18.12 14.54
CA PRO A 106 -10.80 -17.59 13.63
C PRO A 106 -11.10 -16.11 13.85
N ASP A 107 -11.25 -15.34 12.75
CA ASP A 107 -11.74 -13.95 12.83
C ASP A 107 -13.16 -13.93 13.42
N GLY A 108 -13.33 -13.19 14.52
CA GLY A 108 -14.60 -13.09 15.25
C GLY A 108 -15.79 -12.60 14.40
N ARG A 109 -15.50 -11.88 13.31
CA ARG A 109 -16.52 -11.35 12.38
C ARG A 109 -17.05 -12.42 11.45
N VAL A 110 -16.24 -13.41 11.09
CA VAL A 110 -16.58 -14.44 10.10
C VAL A 110 -16.90 -15.78 10.79
N LYS A 111 -15.93 -16.41 11.44
CA LYS A 111 -16.06 -17.73 12.08
C LYS A 111 -16.80 -18.72 11.16
N ASP A 112 -17.95 -19.24 11.63
CA ASP A 112 -18.82 -20.19 10.93
C ASP A 112 -20.07 -19.53 10.33
N ARG A 113 -20.14 -18.20 10.25
CA ARG A 113 -21.32 -17.46 9.79
C ARG A 113 -21.67 -17.79 8.34
N ILE A 114 -20.66 -17.88 7.46
CA ILE A 114 -20.89 -18.15 6.02
C ILE A 114 -21.56 -19.52 5.83
N SER A 115 -21.12 -20.55 6.58
CA SER A 115 -21.70 -21.90 6.47
C SER A 115 -23.18 -22.01 6.86
N LYS A 116 -23.71 -20.97 7.50
CA LYS A 116 -25.10 -20.91 8.00
C LYS A 116 -26.02 -20.04 7.16
N LEU A 117 -25.50 -19.40 6.10
CA LEU A 117 -26.30 -18.51 5.26
C LEU A 117 -27.35 -19.28 4.47
N ASN A 118 -28.56 -18.71 4.43
CA ASN A 118 -29.65 -19.18 3.58
C ASN A 118 -29.46 -18.69 2.12
N PRO A 119 -30.20 -19.25 1.14
CA PRO A 119 -30.05 -18.85 -0.26
C PRO A 119 -30.29 -17.37 -0.56
N ASP A 120 -31.10 -16.68 0.22
CA ASP A 120 -31.35 -15.23 0.12
C ASP A 120 -30.35 -14.37 0.89
N GLU A 121 -29.49 -14.98 1.69
CA GLU A 121 -28.45 -14.31 2.50
C GLU A 121 -27.04 -14.40 1.88
N ILE A 122 -26.82 -15.36 0.98
CA ILE A 122 -25.53 -15.55 0.31
C ILE A 122 -25.21 -14.40 -0.64
N GLY A 123 -23.91 -14.24 -0.92
CA GLY A 123 -23.44 -13.39 -2.01
C GLY A 123 -23.17 -14.18 -3.29
N PHE A 124 -23.45 -13.59 -4.43
CA PHE A 124 -22.97 -14.11 -5.70
C PHE A 124 -22.83 -13.01 -6.76
N ILE A 125 -21.94 -13.26 -7.71
CA ILE A 125 -21.87 -12.58 -9.00
C ILE A 125 -21.89 -13.68 -10.06
N LYS A 126 -22.92 -13.65 -10.92
CA LYS A 126 -23.13 -14.63 -11.99
C LYS A 126 -23.02 -13.95 -13.34
N VAL A 127 -22.04 -14.36 -14.13
CA VAL A 127 -21.86 -13.88 -15.50
C VAL A 127 -22.82 -14.64 -16.42
N ASN A 128 -23.70 -13.90 -17.10
CA ASN A 128 -24.71 -14.45 -18.01
C ASN A 128 -24.21 -14.48 -19.46
N SER A 129 -23.45 -13.46 -19.87
CA SER A 129 -22.78 -13.40 -21.17
C SER A 129 -21.48 -12.63 -21.09
N LEU A 130 -20.51 -13.02 -21.90
CA LEU A 130 -19.24 -12.33 -22.06
C LEU A 130 -18.79 -12.42 -23.51
N GLU A 131 -18.40 -11.29 -24.09
CA GLU A 131 -17.94 -11.17 -25.46
C GLU A 131 -16.61 -10.42 -25.53
N GLN A 132 -15.75 -10.83 -26.45
CA GLN A 132 -14.55 -10.09 -26.85
C GLN A 132 -14.79 -9.51 -28.25
N ASN A 133 -14.82 -8.17 -28.38
CA ASN A 133 -15.05 -7.48 -29.65
C ASN A 133 -16.31 -7.98 -30.40
N GLY A 134 -17.36 -8.36 -29.67
CA GLY A 134 -18.62 -8.87 -30.23
C GLY A 134 -18.66 -10.39 -30.47
N VAL A 135 -17.61 -11.13 -30.14
CA VAL A 135 -17.59 -12.60 -30.23
C VAL A 135 -17.78 -13.20 -28.85
N VAL A 136 -18.75 -14.09 -28.70
CA VAL A 136 -19.08 -14.76 -27.43
C VAL A 136 -17.91 -15.66 -26.99
N LEU A 137 -17.47 -15.50 -25.75
CA LEU A 137 -16.36 -16.23 -25.15
C LEU A 137 -16.83 -17.41 -24.31
N LYS A 138 -16.01 -18.46 -24.28
CA LYS A 138 -16.12 -19.53 -23.30
C LYS A 138 -15.50 -19.10 -21.99
N HIS A 139 -16.20 -19.32 -20.90
CA HIS A 139 -15.70 -19.01 -19.57
C HIS A 139 -16.16 -20.05 -18.55
N LYS A 140 -15.45 -20.13 -17.43
CA LYS A 140 -15.74 -21.03 -16.32
C LYS A 140 -15.51 -20.32 -15.00
N THR A 141 -16.47 -20.40 -14.10
CA THR A 141 -16.33 -19.93 -12.73
C THR A 141 -15.70 -21.02 -11.87
N VAL A 142 -14.59 -20.69 -11.18
CA VAL A 142 -13.91 -21.53 -10.22
C VAL A 142 -13.81 -20.77 -8.90
N GLY A 143 -14.68 -21.08 -7.96
CA GLY A 143 -14.79 -20.34 -6.71
C GLY A 143 -15.09 -18.85 -6.94
N THR A 144 -14.17 -18.00 -6.57
CA THR A 144 -14.26 -16.55 -6.73
C THR A 144 -13.56 -16.02 -7.99
N VAL A 145 -13.11 -16.89 -8.90
CA VAL A 145 -12.41 -16.51 -10.13
C VAL A 145 -13.19 -16.97 -11.36
N LEU A 146 -13.35 -16.09 -12.32
CA LEU A 146 -13.84 -16.41 -13.67
C LEU A 146 -12.64 -16.59 -14.60
N GLU A 147 -12.45 -17.79 -15.12
CA GLU A 147 -11.44 -18.11 -16.15
C GLU A 147 -12.05 -17.89 -17.53
N VAL A 148 -11.39 -17.13 -18.39
CA VAL A 148 -11.87 -16.77 -19.73
C VAL A 148 -10.84 -17.13 -20.77
N GLU A 149 -11.19 -17.99 -21.72
CA GLU A 149 -10.41 -18.26 -22.92
C GLU A 149 -10.73 -17.22 -23.99
N LEU A 150 -9.71 -16.56 -24.53
CA LEU A 150 -9.89 -15.52 -25.55
C LEU A 150 -10.10 -16.14 -26.92
N GLU A 151 -11.00 -15.56 -27.71
CA GLU A 151 -11.18 -15.93 -29.13
C GLU A 151 -9.93 -15.53 -29.93
N LYS A 152 -9.37 -14.37 -29.67
CA LYS A 152 -8.10 -13.91 -30.21
C LYS A 152 -7.17 -13.47 -29.08
N PRO A 153 -5.92 -13.94 -29.10
CA PRO A 153 -4.91 -13.45 -28.18
C PRO A 153 -4.74 -11.94 -28.25
N ILE A 154 -4.54 -11.29 -27.12
CA ILE A 154 -4.29 -9.84 -27.05
C ILE A 154 -2.79 -9.60 -27.21
N GLN A 155 -2.40 -8.91 -28.28
CA GLN A 155 -1.00 -8.62 -28.55
C GLN A 155 -0.47 -7.49 -27.65
N PRO A 156 0.85 -7.38 -27.46
CA PRO A 156 1.48 -6.22 -26.83
C PRO A 156 1.03 -4.90 -27.46
N GLY A 157 0.57 -3.95 -26.65
CA GLY A 157 0.05 -2.66 -27.07
C GLY A 157 -1.38 -2.68 -27.63
N GLU A 158 -2.03 -3.84 -27.74
CA GLU A 158 -3.39 -3.96 -28.25
C GLU A 158 -4.43 -3.64 -27.17
N SER A 159 -5.53 -2.98 -27.60
CA SER A 159 -6.72 -2.77 -26.77
C SER A 159 -7.87 -3.61 -27.30
N VAL A 160 -8.58 -4.28 -26.39
CA VAL A 160 -9.77 -5.08 -26.72
C VAL A 160 -10.97 -4.64 -25.88
N THR A 161 -12.17 -4.85 -26.42
CA THR A 161 -13.41 -4.57 -25.69
C THR A 161 -14.06 -5.86 -25.25
N PHE A 162 -14.33 -5.95 -23.93
CA PHE A 162 -15.17 -6.97 -23.34
C PHE A 162 -16.56 -6.39 -23.02
N ASN A 163 -17.64 -7.05 -23.46
CA ASN A 163 -18.99 -6.73 -23.05
C ASN A 163 -19.53 -7.88 -22.20
N MET A 164 -20.02 -7.56 -21.01
CA MET A 164 -20.49 -8.52 -20.04
C MET A 164 -21.88 -8.15 -19.53
N VAL A 165 -22.74 -9.15 -19.37
CA VAL A 165 -24.00 -9.04 -18.62
C VAL A 165 -23.92 -9.99 -17.43
N PHE A 166 -24.26 -9.48 -16.26
CA PHE A 166 -24.19 -10.26 -15.03
C PHE A 166 -25.33 -9.92 -14.07
N ASP A 167 -25.64 -10.87 -13.21
CA ASP A 167 -26.52 -10.68 -12.06
C ASP A 167 -25.70 -10.80 -10.77
N GLY A 168 -26.07 -10.05 -9.74
CA GLY A 168 -25.49 -10.13 -8.43
C GLY A 168 -26.52 -10.18 -7.31
N GLN A 169 -26.15 -10.78 -6.20
CA GLN A 169 -26.89 -10.75 -4.94
C GLN A 169 -25.98 -10.25 -3.83
N VAL A 170 -26.43 -9.25 -3.10
CA VAL A 170 -25.69 -8.67 -1.98
C VAL A 170 -25.81 -9.60 -0.77
N PRO A 171 -24.69 -10.11 -0.22
CA PRO A 171 -24.75 -10.95 0.97
C PRO A 171 -25.21 -10.15 2.19
N VAL A 172 -25.71 -10.81 3.22
CA VAL A 172 -25.73 -10.19 4.55
C VAL A 172 -24.31 -9.80 4.94
N GLN A 173 -24.15 -8.68 5.64
CA GLN A 173 -22.81 -8.18 5.99
C GLN A 173 -22.05 -9.17 6.87
N ILE A 174 -20.94 -9.69 6.35
CA ILE A 174 -19.98 -10.54 7.08
C ILE A 174 -18.58 -9.90 7.05
N ARG A 175 -18.06 -9.65 5.85
CA ARG A 175 -16.75 -8.99 5.64
C ARG A 175 -16.85 -7.99 4.50
N ARG A 176 -16.18 -6.83 4.65
CA ARG A 176 -16.03 -5.77 3.63
C ARG A 176 -17.37 -5.27 3.09
N ALA A 177 -18.06 -6.06 2.29
CA ALA A 177 -19.30 -5.74 1.60
C ALA A 177 -20.49 -6.53 2.12
N GLY A 178 -21.68 -5.96 1.96
CA GLY A 178 -22.91 -6.63 2.35
C GLY A 178 -24.06 -5.67 2.58
N ARG A 179 -25.18 -6.23 2.99
CA ARG A 179 -26.40 -5.50 3.39
C ARG A 179 -26.63 -5.59 4.89
N ASN A 180 -27.31 -4.58 5.43
CA ASN A 180 -27.74 -4.54 6.82
C ASN A 180 -26.60 -4.88 7.78
N ASN A 181 -25.57 -4.01 7.79
CA ASN A 181 -24.43 -4.19 8.69
C ASN A 181 -24.86 -4.04 10.16
N LYS A 182 -23.95 -4.21 11.11
CA LYS A 182 -24.26 -4.14 12.54
C LYS A 182 -24.72 -2.76 13.05
N GLU A 183 -24.62 -1.73 12.22
CA GLU A 183 -25.08 -0.34 12.47
C GLU A 183 -26.28 0.00 11.57
N ASP A 184 -26.97 -1.02 11.03
CA ASP A 184 -28.15 -0.93 10.17
C ASP A 184 -27.96 -0.10 8.90
N VAL A 185 -26.72 -0.01 8.38
CA VAL A 185 -26.49 0.56 7.04
C VAL A 185 -26.98 -0.43 5.99
N ALA A 186 -27.87 0.05 5.11
CA ALA A 186 -28.60 -0.80 4.19
C ALA A 186 -27.69 -1.52 3.18
N LEU A 187 -26.76 -0.80 2.55
CA LEU A 187 -25.86 -1.34 1.50
C LEU A 187 -24.45 -0.82 1.65
N SER A 188 -23.48 -1.74 1.69
CA SER A 188 -22.04 -1.48 1.60
C SER A 188 -21.48 -2.26 0.42
N MET A 189 -21.24 -1.60 -0.69
CA MET A 189 -20.98 -2.21 -1.99
C MET A 189 -19.52 -2.05 -2.39
N ALA A 190 -18.68 -2.88 -1.77
CA ALA A 190 -17.29 -3.08 -2.14
C ALA A 190 -17.13 -4.39 -2.90
N GLN A 191 -16.22 -4.49 -3.85
CA GLN A 191 -15.93 -5.71 -4.63
C GLN A 191 -17.19 -6.36 -5.27
N TRP A 192 -18.12 -5.54 -5.71
CA TRP A 192 -19.48 -5.94 -6.11
C TRP A 192 -19.65 -6.25 -7.60
N TYR A 193 -18.65 -6.00 -8.44
CA TYR A 193 -18.69 -6.20 -9.90
C TYR A 193 -17.63 -7.21 -10.34
N PRO A 194 -17.78 -7.84 -11.53
CA PRO A 194 -16.73 -8.65 -12.12
C PRO A 194 -15.50 -7.78 -12.41
N LYS A 195 -14.46 -7.90 -11.58
CA LYS A 195 -13.24 -7.10 -11.65
C LYS A 195 -12.16 -7.86 -12.39
N LEU A 196 -11.62 -7.30 -13.48
CA LEU A 196 -10.51 -7.91 -14.22
C LEU A 196 -9.29 -8.01 -13.29
N ALA A 197 -8.65 -9.18 -13.27
CA ALA A 197 -7.44 -9.41 -12.50
C ALA A 197 -6.26 -8.60 -13.08
N GLU A 198 -5.33 -8.17 -12.23
CA GLU A 198 -4.09 -7.53 -12.67
C GLU A 198 -3.18 -8.56 -13.34
N TYR A 199 -2.46 -8.10 -14.36
CA TYR A 199 -1.37 -8.82 -15.00
C TYR A 199 -0.13 -7.94 -15.02
N ASP A 200 0.90 -8.37 -14.32
CA ASP A 200 2.17 -7.66 -14.24
C ASP A 200 3.35 -8.58 -14.59
N PHE A 201 4.58 -8.19 -14.23
CA PHE A 201 5.79 -8.98 -14.49
C PHE A 201 5.83 -10.33 -13.73
N GLU A 202 4.98 -10.54 -12.72
CA GLU A 202 4.80 -11.81 -12.02
C GLU A 202 3.69 -12.68 -12.65
N GLY A 203 3.00 -12.18 -13.69
CA GLY A 203 1.89 -12.82 -14.37
C GLY A 203 0.52 -12.37 -13.83
N TRP A 204 -0.49 -13.24 -13.95
CA TRP A 204 -1.85 -12.96 -13.48
C TRP A 204 -1.97 -13.08 -11.97
N HIS A 205 -2.54 -12.06 -11.35
CA HIS A 205 -2.94 -12.06 -9.94
C HIS A 205 -4.41 -12.50 -9.82
N ALA A 206 -4.65 -13.77 -10.09
CA ALA A 206 -5.99 -14.38 -10.09
C ALA A 206 -6.19 -15.32 -8.90
N ASP A 207 -5.67 -14.95 -7.74
CA ASP A 207 -5.83 -15.72 -6.51
C ASP A 207 -7.30 -15.75 -6.06
N PRO A 208 -7.78 -16.88 -5.50
CA PRO A 208 -9.11 -16.94 -4.91
C PRO A 208 -9.21 -15.98 -3.72
N TYR A 209 -10.37 -15.34 -3.56
CA TYR A 209 -10.62 -14.46 -2.42
C TYR A 209 -10.94 -15.27 -1.16
N ILE A 210 -10.05 -15.23 -0.19
CA ILE A 210 -10.16 -15.95 1.09
C ILE A 210 -10.48 -15.00 2.25
N GLY A 211 -10.14 -13.72 2.15
CA GLY A 211 -10.58 -12.77 3.15
C GLY A 211 -9.63 -11.62 3.48
N ARG A 212 -8.61 -11.41 2.67
CA ARG A 212 -7.62 -10.36 2.89
C ARG A 212 -7.81 -9.20 1.93
N GLU A 213 -6.74 -8.72 1.34
CA GLU A 213 -6.68 -7.48 0.60
C GLU A 213 -6.79 -7.69 -0.92
N PHE A 214 -6.80 -6.62 -1.69
CA PHE A 214 -7.13 -6.59 -3.10
C PHE A 214 -6.00 -6.00 -3.93
N HIS A 215 -5.95 -6.37 -5.20
CA HIS A 215 -5.03 -5.78 -6.18
C HIS A 215 -5.78 -5.57 -7.49
N GLY A 216 -5.62 -4.43 -8.13
CA GLY A 216 -6.45 -4.07 -9.28
C GLY A 216 -5.74 -3.22 -10.31
N VAL A 217 -6.27 -3.28 -11.54
CA VAL A 217 -5.75 -2.58 -12.70
C VAL A 217 -6.13 -1.10 -12.66
N TRP A 218 -5.17 -0.21 -12.87
CA TRP A 218 -5.40 1.22 -13.02
C TRP A 218 -6.26 1.56 -14.23
N GLY A 219 -7.21 2.49 -14.06
CA GLY A 219 -8.04 2.93 -15.16
C GLY A 219 -9.13 3.90 -14.79
N ASP A 220 -10.08 4.06 -15.70
CA ASP A 220 -11.18 5.00 -15.57
C ASP A 220 -12.51 4.25 -15.41
N PHE A 221 -13.40 4.79 -14.56
CA PHE A 221 -14.71 4.21 -14.30
C PHE A 221 -15.81 5.23 -14.60
N ASP A 222 -16.77 4.82 -15.45
CA ASP A 222 -18.03 5.51 -15.75
C ASP A 222 -19.16 4.60 -15.28
N VAL A 223 -19.78 4.93 -14.14
CA VAL A 223 -20.74 4.07 -13.46
C VAL A 223 -22.09 4.76 -13.32
N LYS A 224 -23.12 4.15 -13.87
CA LYS A 224 -24.52 4.53 -13.67
C LYS A 224 -25.20 3.52 -12.75
N LEU A 225 -25.58 3.97 -11.59
CA LEU A 225 -26.27 3.20 -10.57
C LEU A 225 -27.72 3.65 -10.44
N THR A 226 -28.67 2.81 -10.84
CA THR A 226 -30.10 3.05 -10.70
C THR A 226 -30.59 2.33 -9.44
N ILE A 227 -31.13 3.10 -8.48
CA ILE A 227 -31.57 2.61 -7.17
C ILE A 227 -32.82 3.37 -6.73
N ASP A 228 -33.58 2.86 -5.74
CA ASP A 228 -34.74 3.55 -5.16
C ASP A 228 -34.42 5.02 -4.81
N LYS A 229 -35.35 5.93 -5.15
CA LYS A 229 -35.17 7.39 -5.05
C LYS A 229 -34.91 7.92 -3.65
N ASN A 230 -35.22 7.13 -2.61
CA ASN A 230 -35.02 7.54 -1.22
C ASN A 230 -33.59 7.24 -0.73
N TYR A 231 -32.82 6.39 -1.45
CA TYR A 231 -31.46 6.06 -1.06
C TYR A 231 -30.49 7.19 -1.40
N ILE A 232 -29.64 7.53 -0.44
CA ILE A 232 -28.54 8.48 -0.60
C ILE A 232 -27.27 7.64 -0.82
N VAL A 233 -26.54 7.92 -1.90
CA VAL A 233 -25.36 7.15 -2.31
C VAL A 233 -24.11 8.00 -2.13
N GLY A 234 -23.09 7.42 -1.50
CA GLY A 234 -21.74 7.95 -1.49
C GLY A 234 -20.75 6.92 -2.03
N GLY A 235 -19.64 7.34 -2.62
CA GLY A 235 -18.67 6.40 -3.14
C GLY A 235 -17.53 7.02 -3.95
N THR A 236 -16.87 6.17 -4.70
CA THR A 236 -15.78 6.50 -5.62
C THR A 236 -16.24 7.43 -6.74
N GLY A 237 -15.46 8.47 -7.03
CA GLY A 237 -15.65 9.30 -8.23
C GLY A 237 -16.46 10.58 -8.00
N TYR A 238 -16.70 11.27 -9.08
CA TYR A 238 -17.41 12.54 -9.12
C TYR A 238 -18.82 12.35 -9.63
N LEU A 239 -19.83 12.75 -8.86
CA LEU A 239 -21.22 12.72 -9.30
C LEU A 239 -21.46 13.75 -10.42
N GLN A 240 -21.92 13.28 -11.58
CA GLN A 240 -22.07 14.08 -12.79
C GLN A 240 -23.43 14.79 -12.88
N ASN A 241 -24.46 14.24 -12.27
CA ASN A 241 -25.84 14.70 -12.39
C ASN A 241 -26.46 15.13 -11.04
N SER A 242 -25.69 15.84 -10.25
CA SER A 242 -26.07 16.27 -8.87
C SER A 242 -27.40 16.98 -8.79
N ASN A 243 -27.77 17.81 -9.78
CA ASN A 243 -29.03 18.55 -9.80
C ASN A 243 -30.26 17.67 -10.21
N GLU A 244 -30.04 16.48 -10.77
CA GLU A 244 -31.09 15.47 -10.95
C GLU A 244 -31.29 14.60 -9.70
N ILE A 245 -30.24 14.47 -8.89
CA ILE A 245 -30.22 13.67 -7.68
C ILE A 245 -30.72 14.45 -6.47
N GLY A 246 -30.19 15.63 -6.21
CA GLY A 246 -30.38 16.34 -4.92
C GLY A 246 -29.62 15.66 -3.79
N HIS A 247 -30.29 15.41 -2.65
CA HIS A 247 -29.72 14.74 -1.47
C HIS A 247 -28.45 15.38 -0.90
N GLY A 248 -28.34 16.73 -1.04
CA GLY A 248 -27.18 17.50 -0.55
C GLY A 248 -26.02 17.59 -1.52
N TYR A 249 -26.13 16.98 -2.72
CA TYR A 249 -25.12 17.08 -3.78
C TYR A 249 -25.39 18.23 -4.76
N GLU A 250 -26.59 18.78 -4.76
CA GLU A 250 -27.01 19.80 -5.70
C GLU A 250 -26.20 21.09 -5.58
N THR A 251 -25.87 21.68 -6.71
CA THR A 251 -25.23 22.98 -6.83
C THR A 251 -26.20 24.07 -7.34
N GLY A 252 -27.45 23.70 -7.63
CA GLY A 252 -28.50 24.56 -8.16
C GLY A 252 -29.90 24.01 -7.91
N ILE A 253 -30.84 24.34 -8.78
CA ILE A 253 -32.23 23.86 -8.67
C ILE A 253 -32.27 22.36 -8.95
N VAL A 254 -32.89 21.62 -8.02
CA VAL A 254 -33.08 20.18 -8.16
C VAL A 254 -34.22 19.87 -9.13
N ASN A 255 -33.96 19.11 -10.17
CA ASN A 255 -34.90 18.67 -11.19
C ASN A 255 -34.93 17.14 -11.25
N ARG A 256 -35.51 16.50 -10.24
CA ARG A 256 -35.61 15.03 -10.18
C ARG A 256 -36.52 14.48 -11.26
N PRO A 257 -36.13 13.38 -11.94
CA PRO A 257 -37.01 12.61 -12.79
C PRO A 257 -38.27 12.12 -12.02
N ASN A 258 -39.41 12.11 -12.68
CA ASN A 258 -40.64 11.52 -12.10
C ASN A 258 -40.57 9.98 -12.19
N SER A 259 -39.84 9.38 -11.27
CA SER A 259 -39.56 7.95 -11.22
C SER A 259 -39.46 7.50 -9.76
N ASP A 260 -39.70 6.21 -9.48
CA ASP A 260 -39.46 5.60 -8.17
C ASP A 260 -38.00 5.24 -7.95
N LYS A 261 -37.17 5.30 -9.01
CA LYS A 261 -35.72 5.13 -8.94
C LYS A 261 -35.00 6.39 -9.48
N LEU A 262 -33.84 6.66 -8.94
CA LEU A 262 -32.88 7.64 -9.46
C LEU A 262 -31.66 6.93 -10.03
N THR A 263 -31.06 7.49 -11.09
CA THR A 263 -29.81 7.01 -11.66
C THR A 263 -28.68 7.93 -11.28
N TRP A 264 -27.83 7.49 -10.38
CA TRP A 264 -26.60 8.16 -9.97
C TRP A 264 -25.51 7.90 -11.00
N HIS A 265 -24.92 8.95 -11.56
CA HIS A 265 -23.87 8.84 -12.55
C HIS A 265 -22.54 9.35 -11.99
N PHE A 266 -21.62 8.42 -11.69
CA PHE A 266 -20.28 8.71 -11.19
C PHE A 266 -19.23 8.49 -12.28
N VAL A 267 -18.23 9.38 -12.31
CA VAL A 267 -17.01 9.21 -13.12
C VAL A 267 -15.81 9.29 -12.20
N ALA A 268 -14.98 8.25 -12.21
CA ALA A 268 -13.77 8.17 -11.41
C ALA A 268 -12.55 7.95 -12.33
N PRO A 269 -11.76 8.99 -12.61
CA PRO A 269 -10.58 8.85 -13.44
C PRO A 269 -9.41 8.32 -12.63
N ASN A 270 -8.62 7.45 -13.25
CA ASN A 270 -7.34 6.93 -12.76
C ASN A 270 -7.43 6.37 -11.33
N VAL A 271 -8.29 5.37 -11.14
CA VAL A 271 -8.45 4.57 -9.92
C VAL A 271 -8.33 3.08 -10.28
N HIS A 272 -8.15 2.20 -9.29
CA HIS A 272 -8.06 0.76 -9.56
C HIS A 272 -9.18 -0.05 -8.88
N ASP A 273 -10.19 0.63 -8.34
CA ASP A 273 -11.43 0.04 -7.84
C ASP A 273 -12.57 1.07 -7.80
N PHE A 274 -13.81 0.60 -7.68
CA PHE A 274 -14.99 1.42 -7.54
C PHE A 274 -15.92 0.88 -6.45
N THR A 275 -16.11 1.65 -5.40
CA THR A 275 -16.91 1.30 -4.21
C THR A 275 -17.98 2.34 -3.95
N TRP A 276 -19.11 1.92 -3.40
CA TRP A 276 -20.19 2.79 -2.97
C TRP A 276 -20.94 2.21 -1.78
N ALA A 277 -21.59 3.06 -1.02
CA ALA A 277 -22.56 2.66 -0.01
C ALA A 277 -23.83 3.49 -0.14
N ALA A 278 -24.95 2.97 0.32
CA ALA A 278 -26.23 3.65 0.22
C ALA A 278 -27.16 3.30 1.39
N ASP A 279 -27.85 4.33 1.87
CA ASP A 279 -28.85 4.20 2.92
C ASP A 279 -29.92 5.30 2.77
N PRO A 280 -31.22 5.02 3.00
CA PRO A 280 -32.26 6.03 2.91
C PRO A 280 -32.23 7.05 4.06
N GLU A 281 -31.52 6.73 5.15
CA GLU A 281 -31.43 7.57 6.36
C GLU A 281 -30.06 8.24 6.51
N TYR A 282 -29.25 8.33 5.47
CA TYR A 282 -27.99 9.08 5.54
C TYR A 282 -28.23 10.58 5.68
N ASN A 283 -27.46 11.22 6.58
CA ASN A 283 -27.10 12.63 6.46
C ASN A 283 -25.98 12.75 5.44
N HIS A 284 -25.94 13.86 4.72
CA HIS A 284 -24.83 14.21 3.85
C HIS A 284 -24.33 15.61 4.20
N ASP A 285 -23.14 15.68 4.76
CA ASP A 285 -22.43 16.93 5.05
C ASP A 285 -21.21 17.07 4.15
N THR A 286 -20.72 18.28 3.99
CA THR A 286 -19.49 18.56 3.23
C THR A 286 -18.57 19.53 3.96
N LYS A 287 -17.24 19.38 3.72
CA LYS A 287 -16.21 20.35 4.16
C LYS A 287 -15.17 20.52 3.06
N GLN A 288 -14.86 21.77 2.75
CA GLN A 288 -13.79 22.09 1.81
C GLN A 288 -12.45 22.07 2.52
N VAL A 289 -11.48 21.29 2.00
CA VAL A 289 -10.09 21.39 2.40
C VAL A 289 -9.45 22.60 1.71
N PRO A 290 -8.75 23.50 2.42
CA PRO A 290 -8.06 24.62 1.80
C PRO A 290 -7.10 24.17 0.68
N ASN A 291 -7.30 24.65 -0.53
CA ASN A 291 -6.54 24.24 -1.72
C ASN A 291 -6.52 22.72 -2.01
N GLY A 292 -7.47 21.98 -1.47
CA GLY A 292 -7.59 20.53 -1.55
C GLY A 292 -8.97 20.07 -1.99
N PRO A 293 -9.30 18.77 -1.74
CA PRO A 293 -10.59 18.19 -2.12
C PRO A 293 -11.77 18.73 -1.32
N LEU A 294 -12.97 18.55 -1.87
CA LEU A 294 -14.20 18.59 -1.09
C LEU A 294 -14.37 17.24 -0.37
N LEU A 295 -14.50 17.28 0.96
CA LEU A 295 -14.80 16.11 1.77
C LEU A 295 -16.32 15.95 1.88
N HIS A 296 -16.80 14.73 1.64
CA HIS A 296 -18.18 14.32 1.86
C HIS A 296 -18.25 13.42 3.09
N PHE A 297 -19.27 13.60 3.92
CA PHE A 297 -19.52 12.78 5.11
C PHE A 297 -20.94 12.23 5.01
N LEU A 298 -21.07 10.91 4.90
CA LEU A 298 -22.35 10.23 4.84
C LEU A 298 -22.49 9.31 6.05
N TYR A 299 -23.50 9.55 6.88
CA TYR A 299 -23.69 8.82 8.11
C TYR A 299 -25.16 8.78 8.51
N LYS A 300 -25.57 7.76 9.24
CA LYS A 300 -26.98 7.55 9.67
C LYS A 300 -27.49 8.72 10.49
N SER A 301 -28.63 9.30 10.10
CA SER A 301 -29.33 10.34 10.84
C SER A 301 -30.01 9.82 12.12
N THR A 302 -30.24 8.53 12.20
CA THR A 302 -30.96 7.84 13.29
C THR A 302 -30.08 7.44 14.46
N MET A 303 -28.77 7.71 14.39
CA MET A 303 -27.83 7.45 15.49
C MET A 303 -28.16 8.28 16.75
N PRO A 304 -27.74 7.82 17.95
CA PRO A 304 -27.81 8.61 19.18
C PRO A 304 -27.13 9.99 19.00
N GLN A 305 -27.65 11.03 19.66
CA GLN A 305 -27.16 12.40 19.53
C GLN A 305 -25.65 12.53 19.78
N GLU A 306 -25.10 11.81 20.76
CA GLU A 306 -23.66 11.77 21.03
C GLU A 306 -22.85 11.33 19.80
N LYS A 307 -23.34 10.33 19.06
CA LYS A 307 -22.66 9.80 17.87
C LYS A 307 -22.76 10.79 16.70
N LEU A 308 -23.90 11.44 16.54
CA LEU A 308 -24.04 12.53 15.56
C LEU A 308 -23.07 13.69 15.85
N GLU A 309 -22.87 14.04 17.13
CA GLU A 309 -21.90 15.05 17.54
C GLU A 309 -20.46 14.61 17.25
N ASN A 310 -20.12 13.30 17.46
CA ASN A 310 -18.82 12.77 17.10
C ASN A 310 -18.53 12.93 15.61
N TRP A 311 -19.50 12.67 14.73
CA TRP A 311 -19.37 12.92 13.28
C TRP A 311 -19.17 14.39 12.95
N LYS A 312 -19.88 15.30 13.62
CA LYS A 312 -19.69 16.76 13.44
C LYS A 312 -18.29 17.21 13.88
N ASN A 313 -17.80 16.68 15.00
CA ASN A 313 -16.47 16.96 15.53
C ASN A 313 -15.36 16.34 14.67
N LEU A 314 -15.62 15.20 14.00
CA LEU A 314 -14.69 14.58 13.05
C LEU A 314 -14.42 15.44 11.82
N GLN A 315 -15.44 16.13 11.29
CA GLN A 315 -15.34 16.86 10.02
C GLN A 315 -14.16 17.84 9.94
N PRO A 316 -13.94 18.76 10.92
CA PRO A 316 -12.76 19.63 10.90
C PRO A 316 -11.46 18.83 11.07
N LYS A 317 -11.46 17.74 11.82
CA LYS A 317 -10.28 16.91 12.02
C LYS A 317 -9.91 16.11 10.75
N ALA A 318 -10.88 15.71 9.96
CA ALA A 318 -10.64 15.11 8.65
C ALA A 318 -10.01 16.11 7.65
N VAL A 319 -10.35 17.40 7.76
CA VAL A 319 -9.64 18.45 7.00
C VAL A 319 -8.18 18.54 7.42
N GLU A 320 -7.91 18.60 8.73
CA GLU A 320 -6.53 18.60 9.27
C GLU A 320 -5.73 17.37 8.84
N LEU A 321 -6.36 16.17 8.82
CA LEU A 321 -5.73 14.92 8.33
C LEU A 321 -5.35 15.03 6.85
N MET A 322 -6.27 15.49 6.00
CA MET A 322 -6.03 15.64 4.56
C MET A 322 -4.90 16.66 4.27
N GLU A 323 -4.86 17.77 5.01
CA GLU A 323 -3.77 18.75 4.93
C GLU A 323 -2.44 18.15 5.41
N PHE A 324 -2.46 17.41 6.53
CA PHE A 324 -1.26 16.77 7.08
C PHE A 324 -0.65 15.77 6.09
N PHE A 325 -1.43 14.84 5.56
CA PHE A 325 -0.95 13.85 4.61
C PHE A 325 -0.49 14.49 3.29
N SER A 326 -1.24 15.47 2.78
CA SER A 326 -0.84 16.21 1.57
C SER A 326 0.50 16.93 1.75
N GLY A 327 0.77 17.50 2.92
CA GLY A 327 2.02 18.21 3.22
C GLY A 327 3.21 17.32 3.52
N ASN A 328 3.00 16.15 4.13
CA ASN A 328 4.06 15.27 4.61
C ASN A 328 4.39 14.10 3.67
N VAL A 329 3.44 13.65 2.87
CA VAL A 329 3.64 12.57 1.89
C VAL A 329 3.66 13.13 0.48
N GLY A 330 2.57 13.77 0.05
CA GLY A 330 2.40 14.40 -1.26
C GLY A 330 0.97 14.83 -1.50
N GLN A 331 0.77 15.79 -2.37
CA GLN A 331 -0.54 16.39 -2.63
C GLN A 331 -1.57 15.34 -3.03
N TYR A 332 -2.73 15.30 -2.35
CA TYR A 332 -3.86 14.48 -2.74
C TYR A 332 -4.36 14.88 -4.14
N PRO A 333 -4.43 13.96 -5.12
CA PRO A 333 -4.60 14.37 -6.51
C PRO A 333 -6.05 14.56 -6.95
N TYR A 334 -7.02 14.03 -6.21
CA TYR A 334 -8.43 14.10 -6.57
C TYR A 334 -9.12 15.32 -5.96
N LYS A 335 -10.27 15.71 -6.53
CA LYS A 335 -11.03 16.91 -6.10
C LYS A 335 -12.09 16.59 -5.04
N GLN A 336 -12.27 15.33 -4.67
CA GLN A 336 -13.20 14.91 -3.62
C GLN A 336 -12.63 13.72 -2.85
N TYR A 337 -13.14 13.53 -1.61
CA TYR A 337 -12.97 12.32 -0.80
C TYR A 337 -14.22 12.11 0.05
N SER A 338 -14.71 10.88 0.17
CA SER A 338 -15.91 10.57 0.95
C SER A 338 -15.59 9.69 2.16
N VAL A 339 -16.01 10.12 3.34
CA VAL A 339 -16.00 9.34 4.59
C VAL A 339 -17.42 8.84 4.80
N ILE A 340 -17.64 7.53 4.69
CA ILE A 340 -18.98 6.95 4.61
C ILE A 340 -19.14 5.91 5.73
N GLN A 341 -20.20 6.03 6.53
CA GLN A 341 -20.58 4.99 7.46
C GLN A 341 -21.01 3.74 6.69
N GLY A 342 -20.37 2.60 6.95
CA GLY A 342 -20.67 1.35 6.25
C GLY A 342 -19.64 0.25 6.52
N GLY A 343 -19.77 -0.86 5.83
CA GLY A 343 -18.85 -1.99 5.97
C GLY A 343 -18.95 -2.73 7.31
N ASP A 344 -17.87 -3.43 7.68
CA ASP A 344 -17.77 -4.25 8.90
C ASP A 344 -16.65 -3.81 9.87
N GLY A 345 -16.01 -2.70 9.57
CA GLY A 345 -14.87 -2.13 10.31
C GLY A 345 -14.45 -0.80 9.73
N GLY A 346 -13.16 -0.66 9.41
CA GLY A 346 -12.62 0.31 8.48
C GLY A 346 -12.22 -0.41 7.19
N MET A 347 -12.24 0.31 6.08
CA MET A 347 -11.76 -0.15 4.78
C MET A 347 -11.59 1.02 3.82
N GLU A 348 -10.44 1.06 3.21
CA GLU A 348 -10.02 2.02 2.20
C GLU A 348 -10.52 1.67 0.82
N TYR A 349 -10.82 2.72 0.04
CA TYR A 349 -11.16 2.61 -1.37
C TYR A 349 -10.74 3.88 -2.13
N GLY A 350 -10.81 3.82 -3.45
CA GLY A 350 -10.53 4.97 -4.29
C GLY A 350 -11.44 6.14 -4.00
N MET A 351 -10.88 7.25 -3.56
CA MET A 351 -11.57 8.50 -3.29
C MET A 351 -12.64 8.40 -2.18
N CYS A 352 -12.68 7.29 -1.42
CA CYS A 352 -13.61 7.13 -0.29
C CYS A 352 -13.12 6.07 0.70
N THR A 353 -13.75 6.06 1.88
CA THR A 353 -13.60 4.99 2.88
C THR A 353 -14.96 4.59 3.42
N LEU A 354 -15.11 3.30 3.78
CA LEU A 354 -16.24 2.79 4.53
C LEU A 354 -15.80 2.51 5.97
N ILE A 355 -16.43 3.14 6.93
CA ILE A 355 -16.10 2.99 8.36
C ILE A 355 -17.34 2.74 9.21
N LEU A 356 -17.17 2.07 10.34
CA LEU A 356 -18.21 2.02 11.38
C LEU A 356 -18.27 3.38 12.10
N GLY A 357 -19.48 3.87 12.34
CA GLY A 357 -19.72 5.24 12.77
C GLY A 357 -20.13 5.44 14.22
N GLU A 358 -20.45 4.37 14.97
CA GLU A 358 -21.01 4.46 16.31
C GLU A 358 -19.97 4.34 17.46
N GLY A 359 -18.69 4.45 17.12
CA GLY A 359 -17.59 4.45 18.10
C GLY A 359 -17.53 5.68 19.00
N SER A 360 -16.56 5.73 19.91
CA SER A 360 -16.15 6.97 20.59
C SER A 360 -15.51 7.93 19.58
N PHE A 361 -15.39 9.22 19.94
CA PHE A 361 -14.72 10.19 19.08
C PHE A 361 -13.28 9.76 18.73
N ASP A 362 -12.50 9.33 19.73
CA ASP A 362 -11.12 8.88 19.51
C ASP A 362 -11.07 7.66 18.59
N GLY A 363 -12.00 6.70 18.74
CA GLY A 363 -12.11 5.54 17.85
C GLY A 363 -12.49 5.93 16.42
N LEU A 364 -13.46 6.86 16.27
CA LEU A 364 -13.91 7.36 14.97
C LEU A 364 -12.78 8.15 14.28
N PHE A 365 -12.06 9.00 15.02
CA PHE A 365 -10.89 9.71 14.50
C PHE A 365 -9.79 8.73 14.09
N GLY A 366 -9.45 7.79 14.96
CA GLY A 366 -8.36 6.82 14.71
C GLY A 366 -8.61 6.00 13.45
N VAL A 367 -9.82 5.44 13.28
CA VAL A 367 -10.16 4.69 12.05
C VAL A 367 -10.18 5.61 10.84
N THR A 368 -10.68 6.84 10.95
CA THR A 368 -10.68 7.79 9.82
C THR A 368 -9.25 8.19 9.43
N ALA A 369 -8.36 8.39 10.39
CA ALA A 369 -6.95 8.72 10.12
C ALA A 369 -6.23 7.57 9.41
N HIS A 370 -6.48 6.34 9.82
CA HIS A 370 -5.95 5.13 9.20
C HIS A 370 -6.49 4.99 7.77
N GLU A 371 -7.80 4.93 7.59
CA GLU A 371 -8.42 4.72 6.28
C GLU A 371 -8.16 5.86 5.28
N MET A 372 -8.07 7.10 5.74
CA MET A 372 -7.68 8.22 4.89
C MET A 372 -6.20 8.15 4.51
N GLY A 373 -5.34 7.67 5.40
CA GLY A 373 -3.92 7.43 5.14
C GLY A 373 -3.68 6.45 4.01
N HIS A 374 -4.51 5.42 3.89
CA HIS A 374 -4.52 4.48 2.77
C HIS A 374 -4.73 5.13 1.40
N SER A 375 -5.27 6.35 1.32
CA SER A 375 -5.33 7.08 0.04
C SER A 375 -3.94 7.27 -0.58
N TRP A 376 -2.88 7.31 0.22
CA TRP A 376 -1.49 7.38 -0.21
C TRP A 376 -0.84 6.00 -0.26
N PHE A 377 -0.92 5.23 0.81
CA PHE A 377 -0.35 3.89 0.96
C PHE A 377 -1.48 2.87 1.02
N GLN A 378 -1.79 2.38 0.10
CA GLN A 378 -1.76 1.59 -1.11
C GLN A 378 -2.77 2.09 -2.16
N PHE A 379 -3.44 3.18 -2.03
CA PHE A 379 -4.33 3.53 -3.15
C PHE A 379 -3.58 4.25 -4.26
N ILE A 380 -2.97 5.42 -4.00
CA ILE A 380 -2.17 6.15 -5.01
C ILE A 380 -0.85 5.43 -5.30
N LEU A 381 -0.24 4.83 -4.29
CA LEU A 381 0.94 3.96 -4.37
C LEU A 381 0.47 2.50 -4.32
N ALA A 382 -0.13 2.01 -5.41
CA ALA A 382 -0.89 0.77 -5.46
C ALA A 382 -0.02 -0.50 -5.40
N SER A 383 0.71 -0.70 -4.31
CA SER A 383 1.44 -1.94 -4.06
C SER A 383 0.47 -3.14 -4.02
N ASN A 384 0.97 -4.34 -4.33
CA ASN A 384 0.16 -5.55 -4.26
C ASN A 384 -0.07 -5.94 -2.79
N GLU A 385 -1.23 -5.62 -2.25
CA GLU A 385 -1.61 -5.84 -0.85
C GLU A 385 -1.63 -7.32 -0.46
N ALA A 386 -2.02 -8.20 -1.37
CA ALA A 386 -2.03 -9.63 -1.09
C ALA A 386 -0.61 -10.17 -0.79
N ARG A 387 0.42 -9.57 -1.39
CA ARG A 387 1.83 -9.98 -1.23
C ARG A 387 2.62 -9.09 -0.29
N HIS A 388 2.23 -7.83 -0.15
CA HIS A 388 2.97 -6.80 0.59
C HIS A 388 2.05 -6.01 1.53
N SER A 389 1.14 -6.70 2.24
CA SER A 389 0.20 -6.08 3.18
C SER A 389 0.84 -5.16 4.23
N TRP A 390 2.11 -5.36 4.53
CA TRP A 390 2.86 -4.52 5.45
C TRP A 390 3.24 -3.14 4.87
N MET A 391 3.30 -2.99 3.53
CA MET A 391 3.51 -1.70 2.86
C MET A 391 2.22 -0.88 2.82
N ASP A 392 1.10 -1.55 2.81
CA ASP A 392 -0.22 -1.00 2.91
C ASP A 392 -0.52 -0.59 4.37
N GLU A 393 -0.76 -1.55 5.23
CA GLU A 393 -1.20 -1.36 6.60
C GLU A 393 -0.13 -0.71 7.51
N GLY A 394 1.12 -1.16 7.36
CA GLY A 394 2.20 -0.68 8.22
C GLY A 394 2.62 0.75 7.92
N PHE A 395 2.63 1.15 6.65
CA PHE A 395 2.95 2.52 6.27
C PHE A 395 1.82 3.46 6.67
N THR A 396 0.59 3.03 6.49
CA THR A 396 -0.61 3.76 6.88
C THR A 396 -0.69 3.95 8.39
N GLU A 397 -0.44 2.90 9.18
CA GLU A 397 -0.39 2.99 10.65
C GLU A 397 0.70 3.97 11.11
N TYR A 398 1.86 3.98 10.45
CA TYR A 398 2.96 4.91 10.76
C TYR A 398 2.60 6.36 10.49
N ILE A 399 2.08 6.68 9.30
CA ILE A 399 1.72 8.08 8.98
C ILE A 399 0.47 8.54 9.71
N GLY A 400 -0.48 7.63 10.00
CA GLY A 400 -1.66 7.90 10.83
C GLY A 400 -1.26 8.29 12.25
N THR A 401 -0.31 7.57 12.85
CA THR A 401 0.24 7.91 14.17
C THR A 401 0.98 9.25 14.16
N LEU A 402 1.73 9.57 13.09
CA LEU A 402 2.34 10.89 12.92
C LEU A 402 1.30 12.01 12.84
N ALA A 403 0.20 11.77 12.12
CA ALA A 403 -0.91 12.72 12.03
C ALA A 403 -1.60 12.93 13.38
N GLU A 404 -1.87 11.84 14.12
CA GLU A 404 -2.44 11.92 15.48
C GLU A 404 -1.55 12.71 16.43
N SER A 405 -0.23 12.41 16.42
CA SER A 405 0.76 13.14 17.20
C SER A 405 0.72 14.65 16.90
N HIS A 406 0.68 15.02 15.63
CA HIS A 406 0.65 16.42 15.19
C HIS A 406 -0.67 17.12 15.57
N ILE A 407 -1.82 16.50 15.25
CA ILE A 407 -3.16 17.13 15.41
C ILE A 407 -3.53 17.31 16.88
N PHE A 408 -3.12 16.38 17.74
CA PHE A 408 -3.43 16.41 19.18
C PHE A 408 -2.25 16.79 20.06
N ASN A 409 -1.12 17.18 19.47
CA ASN A 409 0.12 17.53 20.18
C ASN A 409 0.55 16.44 21.20
N LYS A 410 0.49 15.17 20.75
CA LYS A 410 0.93 14.00 21.51
C LYS A 410 2.38 13.67 21.20
N ASP A 411 3.10 13.08 22.16
CA ASP A 411 4.46 12.60 21.91
C ASP A 411 4.44 11.36 20.99
N PHE A 412 5.09 11.44 19.84
CA PHE A 412 5.15 10.35 18.87
C PHE A 412 5.89 9.12 19.40
N GLU A 413 6.92 9.31 20.22
CA GLU A 413 7.67 8.19 20.80
C GLU A 413 6.82 7.45 21.84
N ASP A 414 6.00 8.16 22.62
CA ASP A 414 5.06 7.53 23.56
C ASP A 414 3.98 6.72 22.81
N LEU A 415 3.43 7.23 21.72
CA LEU A 415 2.50 6.49 20.87
C LEU A 415 3.16 5.22 20.29
N SER A 416 4.43 5.29 19.91
CA SER A 416 5.20 4.17 19.35
C SER A 416 5.49 3.05 20.35
N LYS A 417 5.54 3.33 21.65
CA LYS A 417 5.82 2.31 22.69
C LYS A 417 4.85 1.13 22.64
N ARG A 418 3.55 1.41 22.43
CA ARG A 418 2.54 0.36 22.29
C ARG A 418 2.83 -0.53 21.08
N VAL A 419 3.21 0.07 19.95
CA VAL A 419 3.52 -0.64 18.71
C VAL A 419 4.70 -1.58 18.90
N TYR A 420 5.76 -1.13 19.55
CA TYR A 420 6.92 -1.95 19.89
C TYR A 420 6.56 -3.12 20.80
N GLY A 421 5.73 -2.88 21.82
CA GLY A 421 5.27 -3.94 22.71
C GLY A 421 4.49 -5.05 21.97
N VAL A 422 3.63 -4.67 21.02
CA VAL A 422 2.86 -5.63 20.20
C VAL A 422 3.78 -6.41 19.25
N TYR A 423 4.73 -5.75 18.61
CA TYR A 423 5.74 -6.41 17.77
C TYR A 423 6.60 -7.39 18.57
N THR A 424 7.14 -6.96 19.71
CA THR A 424 7.96 -7.81 20.60
C THR A 424 7.20 -9.05 21.06
N TYR A 425 5.91 -8.90 21.35
CA TYR A 425 5.05 -10.05 21.67
C TYR A 425 5.02 -11.07 20.51
N LEU A 426 4.86 -10.63 19.27
CA LEU A 426 4.88 -11.53 18.12
C LEU A 426 6.25 -12.19 17.94
N ALA A 427 7.33 -11.42 17.99
CA ALA A 427 8.70 -11.89 17.83
C ALA A 427 9.07 -12.99 18.85
N LYS A 428 8.61 -12.86 20.12
CA LYS A 428 8.82 -13.85 21.17
C LYS A 428 7.84 -15.02 21.15
N SER A 429 6.77 -14.95 20.34
CA SER A 429 5.67 -15.95 20.40
C SER A 429 5.97 -17.28 19.74
N GLY A 430 7.01 -17.37 18.88
CA GLY A 430 7.26 -18.52 18.00
C GLY A 430 6.20 -18.72 16.91
N LYS A 431 5.30 -17.74 16.69
CA LYS A 431 4.22 -17.77 15.67
C LYS A 431 4.43 -16.76 14.56
N GLU A 432 5.51 -16.02 14.60
CA GLU A 432 5.87 -15.08 13.56
C GLU A 432 6.14 -15.79 12.23
N GLN A 433 5.76 -15.18 11.13
CA GLN A 433 6.10 -15.58 9.78
C GLN A 433 6.73 -14.38 9.05
N PRO A 434 7.59 -14.62 8.03
CA PRO A 434 8.16 -13.53 7.24
C PRO A 434 7.08 -12.60 6.69
N GLN A 435 7.33 -11.29 6.66
CA GLN A 435 6.38 -10.32 6.12
C GLN A 435 6.11 -10.50 4.62
N SER A 436 7.03 -11.17 3.90
CA SER A 436 6.84 -11.60 2.51
C SER A 436 5.86 -12.77 2.34
N THR A 437 5.31 -13.32 3.43
CA THR A 437 4.25 -14.32 3.38
C THR A 437 3.00 -13.70 2.75
N HIS A 438 2.43 -14.37 1.73
CA HIS A 438 1.16 -13.95 1.14
C HIS A 438 0.08 -13.83 2.23
N SER A 439 -0.74 -12.77 2.20
CA SER A 439 -1.69 -12.41 3.25
C SER A 439 -2.63 -13.56 3.67
N ASP A 440 -3.10 -14.36 2.70
CA ASP A 440 -3.97 -15.52 2.96
C ASP A 440 -3.21 -16.79 3.43
N ARG A 441 -1.87 -16.79 3.46
CA ARG A 441 -1.05 -17.95 3.81
C ARG A 441 -0.52 -17.92 5.25
N TYR A 442 -0.88 -16.92 6.02
CA TYR A 442 -0.55 -16.89 7.45
C TYR A 442 -1.29 -18.02 8.21
N ASN A 443 -0.58 -18.68 9.13
CA ASN A 443 -1.13 -19.76 9.95
C ASN A 443 -2.09 -19.25 11.03
N PHE A 444 -1.95 -17.97 11.43
CA PHE A 444 -2.75 -17.31 12.43
C PHE A 444 -3.19 -15.93 11.94
N ASN A 445 -4.46 -15.57 12.17
CA ASN A 445 -4.98 -14.22 11.89
C ASN A 445 -4.23 -13.16 12.71
N ARG A 446 -3.92 -13.44 13.98
CA ARG A 446 -3.19 -12.52 14.84
C ARG A 446 -1.76 -12.29 14.34
N SER A 447 -1.08 -13.32 13.83
CA SER A 447 0.27 -13.16 13.26
C SER A 447 0.22 -12.30 12.00
N TYR A 448 -0.78 -12.47 11.14
CA TYR A 448 -1.01 -11.58 10.00
C TYR A 448 -1.20 -10.13 10.46
N SER A 449 -2.17 -9.87 11.35
CA SER A 449 -2.49 -8.51 11.77
C SER A 449 -1.27 -7.81 12.42
N ILE A 450 -0.52 -8.50 13.29
CA ILE A 450 0.66 -7.89 13.90
C ILE A 450 1.77 -7.68 12.86
N SER A 451 1.94 -8.62 11.93
CA SER A 451 2.97 -8.51 10.89
C SER A 451 2.67 -7.38 9.90
N ALA A 452 1.44 -7.25 9.43
CA ALA A 452 1.05 -6.22 8.48
C ALA A 452 1.10 -4.82 9.14
N TYR A 453 0.37 -4.61 10.21
CA TYR A 453 0.20 -3.31 10.88
C TYR A 453 1.44 -2.92 11.70
N TYR A 454 1.73 -3.67 12.76
CA TYR A 454 2.70 -3.25 13.77
C TYR A 454 4.15 -3.50 13.34
N LYS A 455 4.48 -4.67 12.77
CA LYS A 455 5.83 -4.92 12.26
C LYS A 455 6.12 -4.06 11.03
N GLY A 456 5.10 -3.78 10.17
CA GLY A 456 5.22 -2.84 9.06
C GLY A 456 5.47 -1.40 9.53
N TYR A 457 4.80 -0.95 10.59
CA TYR A 457 5.12 0.32 11.26
C TYR A 457 6.55 0.35 11.78
N VAL A 458 6.96 -0.70 12.52
CA VAL A 458 8.33 -0.80 13.08
C VAL A 458 9.38 -0.81 11.98
N PHE A 459 9.09 -1.38 10.80
CA PHE A 459 9.98 -1.27 9.64
C PHE A 459 10.31 0.19 9.31
N LEU A 460 9.34 1.07 9.21
CA LEU A 460 9.59 2.48 8.94
C LEU A 460 10.33 3.18 10.10
N LYS A 461 10.00 2.85 11.35
CA LYS A 461 10.69 3.38 12.52
C LYS A 461 12.17 2.97 12.56
N GLN A 462 12.47 1.70 12.28
CA GLN A 462 13.85 1.22 12.25
C GLN A 462 14.60 1.76 11.05
N LEU A 463 13.96 1.95 9.90
CA LEU A 463 14.58 2.62 8.76
C LEU A 463 14.96 4.06 9.14
N ALA A 464 14.08 4.81 9.81
CA ALA A 464 14.38 6.15 10.32
C ALA A 464 15.55 6.15 11.32
N TYR A 465 15.68 5.12 12.16
CA TYR A 465 16.82 4.92 13.04
C TYR A 465 18.13 4.72 12.27
N ILE A 466 18.09 3.95 11.17
CA ILE A 466 19.25 3.60 10.34
C ILE A 466 19.72 4.79 9.48
N ILE A 467 18.80 5.46 8.78
CA ILE A 467 19.15 6.51 7.79
C ILE A 467 19.02 7.94 8.33
N GLY A 468 18.44 8.11 9.52
CA GLY A 468 18.11 9.40 10.12
C GLY A 468 16.72 9.92 9.69
N LYS A 469 16.06 10.64 10.62
CA LYS A 469 14.68 11.13 10.46
C LYS A 469 14.49 11.99 9.19
N GLU A 470 15.42 12.92 8.93
CA GLU A 470 15.35 13.82 7.77
C GLU A 470 15.40 13.05 6.44
N ASN A 471 16.26 12.02 6.34
CA ASN A 471 16.34 11.18 5.16
C ASN A 471 15.09 10.31 5.01
N GLN A 472 14.48 9.85 6.11
CA GLN A 472 13.22 9.12 6.09
C GLN A 472 12.07 9.98 5.53
N GLU A 473 11.94 11.23 5.98
CA GLU A 473 10.92 12.17 5.48
C GLU A 473 11.11 12.46 3.99
N LYS A 474 12.36 12.68 3.55
CA LYS A 474 12.69 12.86 2.13
C LYS A 474 12.39 11.59 1.32
N THR A 475 12.65 10.41 1.86
CA THR A 475 12.39 9.13 1.22
C THR A 475 10.91 8.95 0.96
N ILE A 476 10.04 9.19 1.94
CA ILE A 476 8.59 9.09 1.80
C ILE A 476 8.09 10.02 0.68
N LYS A 477 8.51 11.29 0.69
CA LYS A 477 8.11 12.27 -0.33
C LYS A 477 8.63 11.91 -1.74
N GLN A 478 9.88 11.44 -1.84
CA GLN A 478 10.43 11.04 -3.13
C GLN A 478 9.78 9.76 -3.66
N TYR A 479 9.51 8.80 -2.79
CA TYR A 479 8.79 7.57 -3.15
C TYR A 479 7.40 7.87 -3.71
N PHE A 480 6.63 8.74 -3.03
CA PHE A 480 5.35 9.20 -3.56
C PHE A 480 5.49 9.86 -4.93
N LYS A 481 6.45 10.77 -5.09
CA LYS A 481 6.69 11.47 -6.36
C LYS A 481 7.02 10.53 -7.51
N ASP A 482 7.83 9.49 -7.28
CA ASP A 482 8.34 8.60 -8.33
C ASP A 482 7.35 7.48 -8.68
N PHE A 483 6.50 7.08 -7.72
CA PHE A 483 5.66 5.88 -7.83
C PHE A 483 4.14 6.14 -7.73
N SER A 484 3.67 7.37 -7.61
CA SER A 484 2.24 7.67 -7.68
C SER A 484 1.61 7.11 -8.97
N PHE A 485 0.43 6.50 -8.84
CA PHE A 485 -0.33 5.86 -9.92
C PHE A 485 0.39 4.67 -10.59
N LYS A 486 1.25 4.00 -9.84
CA LYS A 486 1.96 2.79 -10.25
C LYS A 486 1.74 1.67 -9.22
N HIS A 487 2.30 0.49 -9.53
CA HIS A 487 2.37 -0.66 -8.62
C HIS A 487 3.80 -0.84 -8.08
N PRO A 488 4.21 -0.04 -7.08
CA PRO A 488 5.55 -0.15 -6.53
C PRO A 488 5.71 -1.41 -5.66
N ARG A 489 6.94 -1.87 -5.53
CA ARG A 489 7.35 -3.06 -4.79
C ARG A 489 8.23 -2.66 -3.59
N PRO A 490 8.46 -3.56 -2.64
CA PRO A 490 9.37 -3.31 -1.51
C PRO A 490 10.73 -2.76 -1.92
N ILE A 491 11.31 -3.32 -2.99
CA ILE A 491 12.61 -2.89 -3.49
C ILE A 491 12.61 -1.44 -4.01
N ASP A 492 11.50 -0.98 -4.56
CA ASP A 492 11.38 0.38 -5.09
C ASP A 492 11.44 1.42 -3.95
N PHE A 493 10.85 1.10 -2.79
CA PHE A 493 10.95 1.91 -1.58
C PHE A 493 12.38 1.94 -1.01
N ILE A 494 13.01 0.77 -0.86
CA ILE A 494 14.39 0.66 -0.36
C ILE A 494 15.39 1.37 -1.29
N ARG A 495 15.27 1.17 -2.62
CA ARG A 495 16.14 1.89 -3.59
C ARG A 495 15.97 3.40 -3.51
N THR A 496 14.77 3.89 -3.17
CA THR A 496 14.55 5.31 -2.93
C THR A 496 15.28 5.77 -1.65
N ALA A 497 15.21 4.99 -0.58
CA ALA A 497 15.92 5.27 0.68
C ALA A 497 17.44 5.27 0.49
N GLU A 498 17.98 4.32 -0.26
CA GLU A 498 19.41 4.25 -0.59
C GLU A 498 19.89 5.49 -1.36
N LYS A 499 19.14 5.91 -2.39
CA LYS A 499 19.48 7.12 -3.17
C LYS A 499 19.46 8.39 -2.34
N ILE A 500 18.56 8.47 -1.35
CA ILE A 500 18.43 9.65 -0.47
C ILE A 500 19.50 9.65 0.62
N SER A 501 19.76 8.51 1.25
CA SER A 501 20.67 8.39 2.39
C SER A 501 22.13 8.20 1.99
N GLY A 502 22.38 7.62 0.80
CA GLY A 502 23.70 7.19 0.36
C GLY A 502 24.18 5.90 1.04
N LEU A 503 23.27 5.15 1.70
CA LEU A 503 23.55 3.90 2.40
C LEU A 503 23.05 2.71 1.60
N GLU A 504 23.72 1.55 1.71
CA GLU A 504 23.25 0.28 1.17
C GLU A 504 22.29 -0.36 2.17
N LEU A 505 21.08 -0.73 1.72
CA LEU A 505 19.97 -1.18 2.58
C LEU A 505 19.35 -2.52 2.17
N ASP A 506 19.90 -3.23 1.18
CA ASP A 506 19.42 -4.55 0.74
C ASP A 506 19.32 -5.55 1.89
N TRP A 507 20.34 -5.55 2.79
CA TRP A 507 20.39 -6.37 3.98
C TRP A 507 19.19 -6.11 4.90
N TYR A 508 18.78 -4.84 5.02
CA TYR A 508 17.65 -4.45 5.87
C TYR A 508 16.32 -4.98 5.32
N LEU A 509 16.09 -4.81 4.01
CA LEU A 509 14.89 -5.35 3.36
C LEU A 509 14.82 -6.87 3.50
N MET A 510 15.92 -7.56 3.24
CA MET A 510 15.99 -9.02 3.31
C MET A 510 15.74 -9.52 4.74
N ASP A 511 16.52 -9.08 5.71
CA ASP A 511 16.44 -9.57 7.09
C ASP A 511 15.09 -9.25 7.72
N TRP A 512 14.55 -8.04 7.49
CA TRP A 512 13.29 -7.62 8.09
C TRP A 512 12.07 -8.29 7.48
N THR A 513 12.01 -8.43 6.14
CA THR A 513 10.79 -8.88 5.45
C THR A 513 10.77 -10.35 5.08
N GLN A 514 11.94 -10.97 4.82
CA GLN A 514 12.03 -12.35 4.33
C GLN A 514 12.41 -13.35 5.43
N THR A 515 12.70 -12.86 6.64
CA THR A 515 13.05 -13.69 7.80
C THR A 515 12.20 -13.32 9.02
N THR A 516 12.38 -14.10 10.09
CA THR A 516 11.87 -13.78 11.43
C THR A 516 13.01 -13.44 12.39
N ASN A 517 14.12 -12.93 11.85
CA ASN A 517 15.26 -12.48 12.64
C ASN A 517 14.86 -11.33 13.55
N THR A 518 15.39 -11.33 14.77
CA THR A 518 15.08 -10.32 15.78
C THR A 518 16.30 -9.44 16.08
N ILE A 519 16.05 -8.21 16.46
CA ILE A 519 17.05 -7.31 17.02
C ILE A 519 17.20 -7.67 18.51
N ASP A 520 18.41 -8.00 18.93
CA ASP A 520 18.76 -8.29 20.32
C ASP A 520 20.27 -8.08 20.48
N TYR A 521 20.67 -7.04 21.21
CA TYR A 521 22.05 -6.67 21.44
C TYR A 521 22.28 -6.50 22.93
N GLY A 522 23.45 -6.94 23.43
CA GLY A 522 23.79 -6.85 24.83
C GLY A 522 25.17 -6.28 25.10
N VAL A 523 25.35 -5.72 26.31
CA VAL A 523 26.68 -5.36 26.84
C VAL A 523 27.28 -6.61 27.48
N LYS A 524 28.16 -7.29 26.74
CA LYS A 524 28.77 -8.56 27.17
C LYS A 524 29.70 -8.38 28.35
N ASN A 525 30.66 -7.46 28.21
CA ASN A 525 31.69 -7.23 29.23
C ASN A 525 32.21 -5.80 29.23
N VAL A 526 32.68 -5.35 30.41
CA VAL A 526 33.39 -4.08 30.61
C VAL A 526 34.59 -4.35 31.52
N GLU A 527 35.79 -4.04 31.02
CA GLU A 527 37.06 -4.21 31.76
C GLU A 527 37.90 -2.93 31.68
N GLY A 528 37.83 -2.09 32.71
CA GLY A 528 38.51 -0.81 32.74
C GLY A 528 38.02 0.10 31.60
N LYS A 529 38.82 0.25 30.56
CA LYS A 529 38.51 1.05 29.36
C LYS A 529 38.01 0.22 28.19
N LEU A 530 37.94 -1.08 28.33
CA LEU A 530 37.55 -1.99 27.25
C LEU A 530 36.08 -2.35 27.35
N VAL A 531 35.30 -2.06 26.32
CA VAL A 531 33.87 -2.38 26.21
C VAL A 531 33.71 -3.47 25.15
N THR A 532 33.02 -4.56 25.52
CA THR A 532 32.63 -5.64 24.60
C THR A 532 31.13 -5.73 24.52
N LEU A 533 30.59 -5.56 23.30
CA LEU A 533 29.18 -5.75 22.96
C LEU A 533 28.97 -7.11 22.28
N GLU A 534 27.75 -7.62 22.34
CA GLU A 534 27.38 -8.82 21.59
C GLU A 534 26.05 -8.64 20.84
N ARG A 535 25.97 -9.25 19.67
CA ARG A 535 24.74 -9.38 18.91
C ARG A 535 24.16 -10.77 19.18
N ILE A 536 23.03 -10.83 19.87
CA ILE A 536 22.33 -12.05 20.28
C ILE A 536 21.31 -12.44 19.22
N GLY A 537 20.51 -11.48 18.78
CA GLY A 537 19.60 -11.63 17.66
C GLY A 537 20.31 -11.70 16.31
N LEU A 538 19.62 -12.22 15.28
CA LEU A 538 20.22 -12.36 13.95
C LEU A 538 19.98 -11.16 13.04
N MET A 539 19.05 -10.25 13.38
CA MET A 539 18.84 -9.00 12.66
C MET A 539 19.97 -8.02 12.98
N PRO A 540 20.83 -7.67 12.00
CA PRO A 540 21.90 -6.70 12.23
C PRO A 540 21.36 -5.27 12.30
N MET A 541 21.92 -4.44 13.17
CA MET A 541 21.61 -3.01 13.28
C MET A 541 22.88 -2.20 13.52
N PRO A 542 22.96 -0.95 13.04
CA PRO A 542 23.95 0.00 13.56
C PRO A 542 23.57 0.36 15.01
N ILE A 543 24.56 0.67 15.85
CA ILE A 543 24.35 0.77 17.30
C ILE A 543 24.74 2.15 17.81
N ASP A 544 23.83 2.83 18.51
CA ASP A 544 24.11 3.97 19.36
C ASP A 544 24.47 3.44 20.78
N VAL A 545 25.57 3.90 21.35
CA VAL A 545 26.06 3.49 22.68
C VAL A 545 26.38 4.72 23.51
N SER A 546 25.91 4.76 24.75
CA SER A 546 26.31 5.77 25.72
C SER A 546 27.19 5.15 26.78
N VAL A 547 28.38 5.75 27.03
CA VAL A 547 29.34 5.30 28.04
C VAL A 547 29.44 6.37 29.11
N THR A 548 29.16 6.00 30.36
CA THR A 548 29.38 6.84 31.54
C THR A 548 30.69 6.41 32.20
N TYR A 549 31.58 7.36 32.41
CA TYR A 549 32.87 7.13 33.04
C TYR A 549 32.80 7.21 34.56
N THR A 550 33.89 6.77 35.23
CA THR A 550 33.99 6.79 36.71
C THR A 550 34.01 8.20 37.30
N ASP A 551 34.29 9.23 36.47
CA ASP A 551 34.18 10.64 36.83
C ASP A 551 32.82 11.28 36.54
N ASP A 552 31.78 10.44 36.27
CA ASP A 552 30.39 10.79 35.93
C ASP A 552 30.24 11.59 34.61
N THR A 553 31.29 11.74 33.81
CA THR A 553 31.16 12.27 32.45
C THR A 553 30.64 11.20 31.50
N THR A 554 29.87 11.61 30.46
CA THR A 554 29.27 10.69 29.47
C THR A 554 29.81 11.01 28.07
N GLU A 555 30.05 9.97 27.29
CA GLU A 555 30.38 10.05 25.87
C GLU A 555 29.49 9.12 25.06
N ASP A 556 28.96 9.65 23.94
CA ASP A 556 28.11 8.88 23.04
C ASP A 556 28.91 8.42 21.83
N PHE A 557 28.73 7.17 21.46
CA PHE A 557 29.40 6.52 20.32
C PHE A 557 28.34 6.00 19.32
N TYR A 558 28.75 5.95 18.05
CA TYR A 558 27.98 5.30 16.99
C TYR A 558 28.83 4.26 16.28
N ILE A 559 28.28 3.04 16.14
CA ILE A 559 28.91 1.90 15.49
C ILE A 559 28.11 1.55 14.23
N PRO A 560 28.55 1.95 13.02
CA PRO A 560 27.87 1.57 11.79
C PRO A 560 28.04 0.07 11.51
N LEU A 561 27.15 -0.47 10.67
CA LEU A 561 27.40 -1.77 10.07
C LEU A 561 28.28 -1.64 8.84
N GLN A 562 29.29 -2.52 8.70
CA GLN A 562 30.18 -2.51 7.54
C GLN A 562 29.43 -2.63 6.21
N MET A 563 28.29 -3.37 6.19
CA MET A 563 27.51 -3.58 4.99
C MET A 563 26.70 -2.36 4.55
N MET A 564 26.47 -1.38 5.43
CA MET A 564 25.79 -0.12 5.10
C MET A 564 26.63 0.78 4.18
N ARG A 565 27.93 0.61 4.15
CA ARG A 565 28.89 1.41 3.37
C ARG A 565 28.87 2.91 3.70
N GLY A 566 28.48 3.26 4.92
CA GLY A 566 28.40 4.62 5.43
C GLY A 566 27.69 4.69 6.77
N GLU A 567 27.36 5.90 7.20
CA GLU A 567 26.69 6.17 8.47
C GLU A 567 25.59 7.22 8.33
N LYS A 568 24.62 7.19 9.26
CA LYS A 568 23.64 8.29 9.38
C LYS A 568 24.31 9.56 9.89
N PRO A 569 23.77 10.75 9.62
CA PRO A 569 24.19 11.98 10.30
C PRO A 569 24.09 11.81 11.82
N THR A 570 25.20 12.00 12.53
CA THR A 570 25.29 11.85 13.99
C THR A 570 26.25 12.84 14.59
N SER A 571 26.00 13.22 15.87
CA SER A 571 26.96 13.98 16.70
C SER A 571 27.77 13.07 17.63
N ALA A 572 27.50 11.77 17.66
CA ALA A 572 28.25 10.80 18.46
C ALA A 572 29.63 10.53 17.87
N SER A 573 30.57 10.12 18.69
CA SER A 573 31.90 9.68 18.27
C SER A 573 31.79 8.43 17.40
N LEU A 574 32.22 8.56 16.13
CA LEU A 574 32.20 7.45 15.19
C LEU A 574 33.33 6.47 15.49
N ILE A 575 33.02 5.20 15.66
CA ILE A 575 34.01 4.13 15.79
C ILE A 575 33.92 3.18 14.59
N LYS A 576 34.91 2.26 14.50
CA LYS A 576 35.03 1.34 13.37
C LYS A 576 33.77 0.54 13.16
N ASP A 577 33.42 0.31 11.92
CA ASP A 577 32.25 -0.50 11.49
C ASP A 577 32.26 -1.90 12.08
N TRP A 578 31.08 -2.36 12.51
CA TRP A 578 30.86 -3.75 12.93
C TRP A 578 30.54 -4.63 11.72
N ALA A 579 31.42 -5.60 11.43
CA ALA A 579 31.16 -6.58 10.37
C ALA A 579 30.17 -7.65 10.85
N TRP A 580 29.14 -7.92 10.05
CA TRP A 580 28.03 -8.82 10.38
C TRP A 580 28.47 -10.22 10.86
N ALA A 581 29.56 -10.77 10.29
CA ALA A 581 30.02 -12.12 10.63
C ALA A 581 30.53 -12.26 12.07
N TYR A 582 30.84 -11.16 12.75
CA TYR A 582 31.34 -11.19 14.13
C TYR A 582 30.18 -11.06 15.12
N PRO A 583 29.95 -12.04 16.01
CA PRO A 583 28.89 -11.97 17.01
C PRO A 583 29.22 -11.01 18.15
N THR A 584 30.48 -10.58 18.30
CA THR A 584 30.93 -9.64 19.32
C THR A 584 31.74 -8.53 18.71
N TYR A 585 31.71 -7.37 19.37
CA TYR A 585 32.45 -6.19 19.00
C TYR A 585 33.10 -5.59 20.23
N THR A 586 34.42 -5.27 20.15
CA THR A 586 35.19 -4.72 21.26
C THR A 586 35.84 -3.42 20.85
N PHE A 587 35.77 -2.40 21.70
CA PHE A 587 36.39 -1.10 21.48
C PHE A 587 36.90 -0.50 22.78
N ASP A 588 37.91 0.36 22.66
CA ASP A 588 38.53 1.09 23.76
C ASP A 588 37.91 2.49 23.89
N VAL A 589 37.74 2.95 25.12
CA VAL A 589 37.29 4.30 25.44
C VAL A 589 38.34 5.08 26.22
N SER A 590 38.15 6.39 26.35
CA SER A 590 39.18 7.29 26.86
C SER A 590 39.52 7.16 28.37
N LYS A 591 38.52 6.76 29.18
CA LYS A 591 38.60 6.67 30.65
C LYS A 591 38.03 5.36 31.15
N ASP A 592 38.23 5.05 32.44
CA ASP A 592 37.64 3.89 33.08
C ASP A 592 36.09 4.01 33.10
N VAL A 593 35.44 2.94 32.69
CA VAL A 593 33.99 2.88 32.50
C VAL A 593 33.27 2.62 33.82
N LYS A 594 32.20 3.37 34.07
CA LYS A 594 31.25 3.16 35.16
C LYS A 594 30.05 2.36 34.69
N SER A 595 29.50 2.70 33.52
CA SER A 595 28.37 1.95 32.91
C SER A 595 28.34 2.18 31.38
N VAL A 596 27.74 1.21 30.68
CA VAL A 596 27.50 1.25 29.22
C VAL A 596 26.03 0.98 28.97
N GLU A 597 25.43 1.71 28.03
CA GLU A 597 24.05 1.49 27.63
C GLU A 597 23.91 1.54 26.10
N ILE A 598 23.40 0.46 25.50
CA ILE A 598 23.05 0.38 24.08
C ILE A 598 21.68 1.03 23.90
N ASP A 599 21.52 1.82 22.83
CA ASP A 599 20.27 2.53 22.50
C ASP A 599 19.64 3.25 23.71
N PRO A 600 20.33 4.23 24.31
CA PRO A 600 19.89 4.90 25.53
C PRO A 600 18.56 5.65 25.36
N LYS A 601 18.16 5.94 24.10
CA LYS A 601 16.89 6.62 23.76
C LYS A 601 15.73 5.67 23.55
N GLY A 602 15.96 4.35 23.50
CA GLY A 602 14.93 3.35 23.30
C GLY A 602 14.30 3.35 21.90
N LEU A 603 15.05 3.71 20.87
CA LEU A 603 14.56 3.82 19.50
C LEU A 603 14.65 2.52 18.71
N MET A 604 15.53 1.61 19.10
CA MET A 604 15.72 0.32 18.48
C MET A 604 14.63 -0.67 18.95
N ALA A 605 14.11 -1.48 18.03
CA ALA A 605 13.12 -2.51 18.34
C ALA A 605 13.78 -3.78 18.92
N ASP A 606 14.67 -3.59 19.87
CA ASP A 606 15.33 -4.65 20.61
C ASP A 606 14.30 -5.44 21.43
N ILE A 607 14.32 -6.77 21.29
CA ILE A 607 13.34 -7.63 21.95
C ILE A 607 13.66 -7.88 23.43
N ASP A 608 14.92 -7.69 23.87
CA ASP A 608 15.35 -7.87 25.25
C ASP A 608 16.24 -6.70 25.73
N ARG A 609 15.63 -5.64 26.19
CA ARG A 609 16.32 -4.44 26.64
C ARG A 609 17.01 -4.57 28.02
N GLU A 610 16.80 -5.68 28.73
CA GLU A 610 17.44 -5.90 30.04
C GLU A 610 18.95 -6.13 29.89
N ASN A 611 19.41 -6.66 28.76
CA ASN A 611 20.80 -6.90 28.44
C ASN A 611 21.53 -5.69 27.82
N ASN A 612 20.81 -4.63 27.45
CA ASN A 612 21.38 -3.43 26.80
C ASN A 612 22.25 -2.58 27.75
N LYS A 613 22.25 -2.86 29.05
CA LYS A 613 22.97 -2.04 30.04
C LYS A 613 23.81 -2.89 30.99
N LYS A 614 25.00 -2.36 31.32
CA LYS A 614 25.90 -2.95 32.30
C LYS A 614 26.63 -1.88 33.08
#